data_ba08ab26a9c6dd95ae505cd5c971087e
#
_entry.id   ba08ab26a9c6dd95ae505cd5c971087e
#
_cell.length_a   1.000
_cell.length_b   1.000
_cell.length_c   1.000
_cell.angle_alpha   90.00
_cell.angle_beta   90.00
_cell.angle_gamma   90.00
#
_symmetry.space_group_name_H-M   'P 1'
#
loop_
_entity.id
_entity.type
_entity.pdbx_description
1 polymer ?
#
loop_
_entity_poly.entity_id
_entity_poly.type
_entity_poly.pdbx_seq_one_letter_code
_entity_poly.pdbx_strand_id
1 'polypeptide(L)'
;MFVTIPKFIQALFPSLIWRKDTQDKTIWLTFDDGPSPQVTPWILSVLKKEKIKATFFLVGQQIEEFPKLTDAIVKDGHTIANHSYSHKHGWLTNKEKYLEDIESCQELMPNNKLFRPPYGKITKSQIAVLKKKYKIILWDVLSYDFQQKTSAERVQENIIKNTTAGSIIVLHNNAMSFKNIYPILAKTIQQLKKEGYSFSATW
;
A
#
# COMPACT_ATOMS: atom_id res chain seq x y z
N MET A 1 -16.16 -0.08 12.17
CA MET A 1 -14.96 -0.44 11.41
C MET A 1 -14.03 0.77 11.42
N PHE A 2 -12.76 0.59 11.78
CA PHE A 2 -11.87 1.72 12.01
C PHE A 2 -11.20 2.16 10.69
N VAL A 3 -11.42 3.38 10.27
CA VAL A 3 -10.68 4.00 9.15
C VAL A 3 -9.22 4.23 9.57
N THR A 4 -9.01 4.65 10.81
CA THR A 4 -7.68 4.81 11.40
C THR A 4 -7.40 3.70 12.42
N ILE A 5 -6.17 3.21 12.44
CA ILE A 5 -5.76 2.21 13.44
C ILE A 5 -5.52 2.89 14.79
N PRO A 6 -6.23 2.48 15.86
CA PRO A 6 -6.04 3.08 17.17
C PRO A 6 -4.59 3.01 17.68
N LYS A 7 -4.12 4.08 18.32
CA LYS A 7 -2.73 4.18 18.79
C LYS A 7 -2.33 3.05 19.75
N PHE A 8 -3.26 2.54 20.56
CA PHE A 8 -2.97 1.42 21.46
C PHE A 8 -2.65 0.13 20.70
N ILE A 9 -3.31 -0.11 19.54
CA ILE A 9 -2.98 -1.26 18.66
C ILE A 9 -1.59 -1.09 18.06
N GLN A 10 -1.27 0.12 17.60
CA GLN A 10 0.07 0.43 17.07
C GLN A 10 1.15 0.20 18.13
N ALA A 11 0.91 0.60 19.39
CA ALA A 11 1.83 0.41 20.50
C ALA A 11 2.07 -1.07 20.87
N LEU A 12 1.11 -1.97 20.60
CA LEU A 12 1.29 -3.41 20.81
C LEU A 12 2.27 -4.06 19.79
N PHE A 13 2.54 -3.39 18.68
CA PHE A 13 3.41 -3.88 17.62
C PHE A 13 4.41 -2.81 17.16
N PRO A 14 5.35 -2.39 18.03
CA PRO A 14 6.26 -1.27 17.75
C PRO A 14 7.27 -1.54 16.63
N SER A 15 7.43 -2.80 16.24
CA SER A 15 8.28 -3.20 15.11
C SER A 15 7.61 -3.08 13.75
N LEU A 16 6.33 -2.73 13.71
CA LEU A 16 5.57 -2.47 12.48
C LEU A 16 5.50 -0.96 12.24
N ILE A 17 5.65 -0.55 11.00
CA ILE A 17 5.57 0.85 10.61
C ILE A 17 4.12 1.16 10.23
N TRP A 18 3.42 1.89 11.09
CA TRP A 18 2.04 2.31 10.90
C TRP A 18 1.94 3.71 10.28
N ARG A 19 2.93 4.54 10.60
CA ARG A 19 3.06 5.92 10.19
C ARG A 19 4.54 6.24 10.01
N LYS A 20 4.83 7.32 9.29
CA LYS A 20 6.18 7.88 9.23
C LYS A 20 6.31 9.05 10.21
N ASP A 21 7.48 9.15 10.83
CA ASP A 21 7.84 10.36 11.54
C ASP A 21 8.32 11.41 10.54
N THR A 22 7.73 12.60 10.59
CA THR A 22 8.05 13.70 9.69
C THR A 22 7.75 15.04 10.35
N GLN A 23 8.59 16.04 10.10
CA GLN A 23 8.39 17.42 10.58
C GLN A 23 7.42 18.20 9.66
N ASP A 24 7.28 17.77 8.40
CA ASP A 24 6.47 18.42 7.39
C ASP A 24 5.14 17.67 7.19
N LYS A 25 4.19 18.30 6.47
CA LYS A 25 2.94 17.66 6.04
C LYS A 25 3.16 16.64 4.91
N THR A 26 4.15 15.75 5.06
CA THR A 26 4.44 14.68 4.11
C THR A 26 3.60 13.44 4.42
N ILE A 27 3.03 12.82 3.38
CA ILE A 27 2.21 11.60 3.46
C ILE A 27 2.66 10.56 2.42
N TRP A 28 2.33 9.30 2.67
CA TRP A 28 2.67 8.17 1.81
C TRP A 28 1.40 7.56 1.21
N LEU A 29 1.20 7.80 -0.09
CA LEU A 29 0.13 7.16 -0.84
C LEU A 29 0.60 5.79 -1.30
N THR A 30 -0.16 4.73 -0.98
CA THR A 30 0.23 3.36 -1.30
C THR A 30 -0.90 2.60 -1.99
N PHE A 31 -0.52 1.68 -2.89
CA PHE A 31 -1.42 0.85 -3.66
C PHE A 31 -1.04 -0.62 -3.50
N ASP A 32 -1.98 -1.46 -3.04
CA ASP A 32 -1.77 -2.88 -2.82
C ASP A 32 -2.33 -3.73 -4.00
N ASP A 33 -1.98 -5.01 -4.06
CA ASP A 33 -2.49 -6.08 -4.94
C ASP A 33 -2.03 -6.09 -6.40
N GLY A 34 -1.54 -4.97 -6.94
CA GLY A 34 -1.14 -4.90 -8.34
C GLY A 34 0.13 -5.71 -8.70
N PRO A 35 0.59 -5.59 -9.97
CA PRO A 35 0.01 -4.78 -11.03
C PRO A 35 -1.26 -5.38 -11.62
N SER A 36 -2.12 -4.53 -12.18
CA SER A 36 -3.36 -4.93 -12.85
C SER A 36 -3.47 -4.24 -14.22
N PRO A 37 -3.74 -4.96 -15.31
CA PRO A 37 -3.72 -4.40 -16.66
C PRO A 37 -4.77 -3.30 -16.87
N GLN A 38 -5.89 -3.36 -16.16
CA GLN A 38 -6.96 -2.36 -16.26
C GLN A 38 -6.69 -1.12 -15.41
N VAL A 39 -6.04 -1.28 -14.26
CA VAL A 39 -6.00 -0.26 -13.21
C VAL A 39 -4.64 0.43 -13.15
N THR A 40 -3.54 -0.32 -13.23
CA THR A 40 -2.17 0.22 -13.11
C THR A 40 -1.88 1.35 -14.11
N PRO A 41 -2.16 1.20 -15.43
CA PRO A 41 -1.84 2.27 -16.39
C PRO A 41 -2.60 3.56 -16.09
N TRP A 42 -3.85 3.43 -15.63
CA TRP A 42 -4.67 4.58 -15.26
C TRP A 42 -4.12 5.26 -13.99
N ILE A 43 -3.79 4.50 -12.93
CA ILE A 43 -3.17 5.06 -11.72
C ILE A 43 -1.90 5.84 -12.11
N LEU A 44 -1.01 5.25 -12.89
CA LEU A 44 0.23 5.89 -13.34
C LEU A 44 -0.05 7.20 -14.08
N SER A 45 -1.07 7.22 -14.95
CA SER A 45 -1.47 8.43 -15.67
C SER A 45 -1.92 9.55 -14.73
N VAL A 46 -2.68 9.22 -13.68
CA VAL A 46 -3.13 10.18 -12.65
C VAL A 46 -1.93 10.69 -11.84
N LEU A 47 -1.08 9.80 -11.34
CA LEU A 47 0.10 10.17 -10.54
C LEU A 47 1.07 11.06 -11.33
N LYS A 48 1.26 10.75 -12.62
CA LYS A 48 2.07 11.56 -13.54
C LYS A 48 1.48 12.96 -13.73
N LYS A 49 0.18 13.05 -14.01
CA LYS A 49 -0.53 14.33 -14.15
C LYS A 49 -0.44 15.16 -12.86
N GLU A 50 -0.60 14.52 -11.73
CA GLU A 50 -0.51 15.17 -10.42
C GLU A 50 0.95 15.37 -9.94
N LYS A 51 1.96 14.92 -10.69
CA LYS A 51 3.39 15.07 -10.38
C LYS A 51 3.75 14.57 -8.97
N ILE A 52 3.19 13.43 -8.56
CA ILE A 52 3.50 12.78 -7.28
C ILE A 52 4.07 11.38 -7.49
N LYS A 53 4.77 10.89 -6.48
CA LYS A 53 5.24 9.50 -6.43
C LYS A 53 4.50 8.75 -5.33
N ALA A 54 4.34 7.44 -5.54
CA ALA A 54 3.62 6.53 -4.65
C ALA A 54 4.39 5.23 -4.47
N THR A 55 3.97 4.40 -3.52
CA THR A 55 4.52 3.06 -3.32
C THR A 55 3.48 2.01 -3.69
N PHE A 56 3.90 1.00 -4.45
CA PHE A 56 3.08 -0.11 -4.90
C PHE A 56 3.54 -1.39 -4.20
N PHE A 57 2.71 -1.96 -3.35
CA PHE A 57 2.91 -3.27 -2.75
C PHE A 57 2.34 -4.33 -3.69
N LEU A 58 3.24 -4.99 -4.42
CA LEU A 58 2.91 -5.85 -5.54
C LEU A 58 2.86 -7.32 -5.14
N VAL A 59 1.91 -8.05 -5.68
CA VAL A 59 1.76 -9.50 -5.55
C VAL A 59 2.66 -10.19 -6.58
N GLY A 60 3.48 -11.14 -6.17
CA GLY A 60 4.48 -11.79 -7.03
C GLY A 60 3.89 -12.41 -8.28
N GLN A 61 2.76 -13.13 -8.16
CA GLN A 61 2.06 -13.69 -9.31
C GLN A 61 1.67 -12.62 -10.35
N GLN A 62 1.25 -11.43 -9.89
CA GLN A 62 0.90 -10.33 -10.78
C GLN A 62 2.14 -9.70 -11.43
N ILE A 63 3.28 -9.69 -10.74
CA ILE A 63 4.56 -9.24 -11.32
C ILE A 63 4.96 -10.14 -12.49
N GLU A 64 4.89 -11.47 -12.30
CA GLU A 64 5.22 -12.44 -13.35
C GLU A 64 4.24 -12.41 -14.52
N GLU A 65 2.94 -12.23 -14.24
CA GLU A 65 1.92 -12.15 -15.28
C GLU A 65 2.01 -10.84 -16.08
N PHE A 66 2.38 -9.72 -15.43
CA PHE A 66 2.41 -8.40 -16.05
C PHE A 66 3.76 -7.67 -15.84
N PRO A 67 4.90 -8.24 -16.26
CA PRO A 67 6.23 -7.67 -15.99
C PRO A 67 6.40 -6.27 -16.60
N LYS A 68 5.84 -6.00 -17.79
CA LYS A 68 5.89 -4.67 -18.42
C LYS A 68 5.19 -3.58 -17.61
N LEU A 69 4.17 -3.93 -16.83
CA LEU A 69 3.50 -2.97 -15.93
C LEU A 69 4.37 -2.68 -14.71
N THR A 70 5.05 -3.70 -14.17
CA THR A 70 6.04 -3.53 -13.09
C THR A 70 7.16 -2.60 -13.54
N ASP A 71 7.71 -2.81 -14.75
CA ASP A 71 8.73 -1.95 -15.34
C ASP A 71 8.22 -0.50 -15.49
N ALA A 72 6.97 -0.32 -15.92
CA ALA A 72 6.37 1.00 -16.06
C ALA A 72 6.27 1.73 -14.72
N ILE A 73 5.87 1.03 -13.64
CA ILE A 73 5.83 1.59 -12.27
C ILE A 73 7.21 2.11 -11.86
N VAL A 74 8.25 1.29 -12.07
CA VAL A 74 9.64 1.63 -11.72
C VAL A 74 10.16 2.77 -12.60
N LYS A 75 9.94 2.71 -13.91
CA LYS A 75 10.36 3.74 -14.88
C LYS A 75 9.75 5.10 -14.58
N ASP A 76 8.51 5.14 -14.12
CA ASP A 76 7.85 6.37 -13.71
C ASP A 76 8.33 6.87 -12.31
N GLY A 77 9.32 6.19 -11.70
CA GLY A 77 9.97 6.60 -10.45
C GLY A 77 9.14 6.35 -9.20
N HIS A 78 8.23 5.40 -9.24
CA HIS A 78 7.50 4.92 -8.06
C HIS A 78 8.31 3.83 -7.35
N THR A 79 8.01 3.64 -6.06
CA THR A 79 8.61 2.54 -5.27
C THR A 79 7.75 1.28 -5.41
N ILE A 80 8.39 0.14 -5.72
CA ILE A 80 7.75 -1.16 -5.63
C ILE A 80 8.11 -1.83 -4.30
N ALA A 81 7.22 -2.64 -3.76
CA ALA A 81 7.37 -3.30 -2.47
C ALA A 81 6.64 -4.66 -2.47
N ASN A 82 7.05 -5.54 -1.55
CA ASN A 82 6.59 -6.92 -1.48
C ASN A 82 5.21 -7.02 -0.80
N HIS A 83 4.23 -7.66 -1.50
CA HIS A 83 2.91 -7.99 -0.95
C HIS A 83 2.65 -9.50 -0.94
N SER A 84 3.70 -10.31 -0.68
CA SER A 84 3.78 -11.76 -0.84
C SER A 84 3.61 -12.24 -2.29
N TYR A 85 3.92 -13.50 -2.57
CA TYR A 85 3.84 -14.02 -3.94
C TYR A 85 2.41 -14.34 -4.36
N SER A 86 1.64 -15.02 -3.50
CA SER A 86 0.28 -15.48 -3.80
C SER A 86 -0.78 -14.87 -2.87
N HIS A 87 -0.50 -13.70 -2.28
CA HIS A 87 -1.42 -12.95 -1.42
C HIS A 87 -1.97 -13.75 -0.23
N LYS A 88 -1.10 -14.57 0.41
CA LYS A 88 -1.48 -15.46 1.51
C LYS A 88 -1.88 -14.70 2.77
N HIS A 89 -2.92 -15.19 3.44
CA HIS A 89 -3.38 -14.66 4.72
C HIS A 89 -2.48 -15.17 5.86
N GLY A 90 -1.71 -14.29 6.51
CA GLY A 90 -0.68 -14.67 7.48
C GLY A 90 -1.20 -15.46 8.69
N TRP A 91 -2.42 -15.19 9.18
CA TRP A 91 -3.00 -15.92 10.32
C TRP A 91 -3.49 -17.33 9.96
N LEU A 92 -3.82 -17.56 8.67
CA LEU A 92 -4.38 -18.84 8.20
C LEU A 92 -3.33 -19.70 7.49
N THR A 93 -2.11 -19.18 7.33
CA THR A 93 -1.02 -19.88 6.65
C THR A 93 0.05 -20.32 7.65
N ASN A 94 0.50 -21.57 7.52
CA ASN A 94 1.65 -22.05 8.27
C ASN A 94 2.85 -21.09 8.10
N LYS A 95 3.62 -20.89 9.17
CA LYS A 95 4.68 -19.89 9.22
C LYS A 95 5.73 -20.10 8.12
N GLU A 96 6.18 -21.33 7.93
CA GLU A 96 7.21 -21.69 6.96
C GLU A 96 6.73 -21.38 5.54
N LYS A 97 5.54 -21.84 5.16
CA LYS A 97 4.91 -21.57 3.86
C LYS A 97 4.64 -20.10 3.63
N TYR A 98 4.34 -19.34 4.69
CA TYR A 98 4.15 -17.89 4.60
C TYR A 98 5.45 -17.15 4.33
N LEU A 99 6.54 -17.57 5.00
CA LEU A 99 7.87 -16.99 4.78
C LEU A 99 8.41 -17.32 3.38
N GLU A 100 8.25 -18.55 2.91
CA GLU A 100 8.61 -18.98 1.55
C GLU A 100 7.89 -18.13 0.49
N ASP A 101 6.60 -17.89 0.67
CA ASP A 101 5.78 -17.08 -0.25
C ASP A 101 6.26 -15.62 -0.32
N ILE A 102 6.72 -15.06 0.79
CA ILE A 102 7.30 -13.72 0.84
C ILE A 102 8.66 -13.68 0.14
N GLU A 103 9.52 -14.67 0.39
CA GLU A 103 10.83 -14.74 -0.25
C GLU A 103 10.70 -14.93 -1.77
N SER A 104 9.79 -15.79 -2.25
CA SER A 104 9.51 -15.94 -3.69
C SER A 104 9.11 -14.60 -4.36
N CYS A 105 8.30 -13.80 -3.69
CA CYS A 105 7.99 -12.45 -4.20
C CYS A 105 9.23 -11.54 -4.14
N GLN A 106 10.06 -11.68 -3.11
CA GLN A 106 11.25 -10.86 -2.93
C GLN A 106 12.31 -11.10 -4.02
N GLU A 107 12.41 -12.29 -4.56
CA GLU A 107 13.31 -12.62 -5.68
C GLU A 107 13.01 -11.81 -6.92
N LEU A 108 11.74 -11.42 -7.12
CA LEU A 108 11.31 -10.57 -8.24
C LEU A 108 11.63 -9.08 -8.03
N MET A 109 12.02 -8.65 -6.81
CA MET A 109 12.33 -7.26 -6.48
C MET A 109 13.49 -7.15 -5.46
N PRO A 110 14.70 -7.61 -5.78
CA PRO A 110 15.78 -7.82 -4.82
C PRO A 110 16.27 -6.54 -4.13
N ASN A 111 16.10 -5.38 -4.77
CA ASN A 111 16.65 -4.10 -4.30
C ASN A 111 15.81 -3.41 -3.24
N ASN A 112 14.62 -3.92 -2.92
CA ASN A 112 13.73 -3.29 -1.94
C ASN A 112 13.34 -4.31 -0.85
N LYS A 113 13.44 -3.90 0.41
CA LYS A 113 13.12 -4.72 1.58
C LYS A 113 11.90 -4.17 2.35
N LEU A 114 10.96 -3.57 1.63
CA LEU A 114 9.65 -3.21 2.18
C LEU A 114 8.68 -4.38 1.99
N PHE A 115 7.95 -4.71 3.02
CA PHE A 115 6.93 -5.75 2.99
C PHE A 115 5.65 -5.26 3.66
N ARG A 116 4.51 -5.52 3.03
CA ARG A 116 3.18 -5.36 3.65
C ARG A 116 2.47 -6.70 3.69
N PRO A 117 2.05 -7.17 4.87
CA PRO A 117 1.30 -8.42 4.97
C PRO A 117 -0.08 -8.26 4.32
N PRO A 118 -0.51 -9.19 3.45
CA PRO A 118 -1.87 -9.23 2.93
C PRO A 118 -2.92 -9.14 4.04
N TYR A 119 -3.99 -8.38 3.81
CA TYR A 119 -5.06 -8.11 4.79
C TYR A 119 -4.59 -7.43 6.08
N GLY A 120 -3.32 -7.02 6.20
CA GLY A 120 -2.70 -6.60 7.45
C GLY A 120 -2.58 -7.73 8.48
N LYS A 121 -2.66 -8.99 8.05
CA LYS A 121 -2.71 -10.15 8.93
C LYS A 121 -1.34 -10.84 9.00
N ILE A 122 -0.70 -10.71 10.17
CA ILE A 122 0.61 -11.28 10.45
C ILE A 122 0.68 -11.73 11.91
N THR A 123 1.32 -12.86 12.19
CA THR A 123 1.49 -13.38 13.56
C THR A 123 2.77 -12.84 14.21
N LYS A 124 2.84 -12.86 15.55
CA LYS A 124 4.04 -12.46 16.28
C LYS A 124 5.27 -13.28 15.89
N SER A 125 5.10 -14.57 15.63
CA SER A 125 6.20 -15.46 15.23
C SER A 125 6.72 -15.14 13.81
N GLN A 126 5.83 -14.76 12.88
CA GLN A 126 6.20 -14.28 11.54
C GLN A 126 6.91 -12.92 11.62
N ILE A 127 6.40 -11.98 12.43
CA ILE A 127 7.04 -10.68 12.67
C ILE A 127 8.46 -10.86 13.20
N ALA A 128 8.68 -11.76 14.17
CA ALA A 128 9.99 -11.98 14.78
C ALA A 128 11.07 -12.37 13.77
N VAL A 129 10.70 -13.11 12.71
CA VAL A 129 11.60 -13.48 11.62
C VAL A 129 11.72 -12.35 10.60
N LEU A 130 10.59 -11.87 10.10
CA LEU A 130 10.56 -10.93 8.97
C LEU A 130 11.19 -9.57 9.29
N LYS A 131 11.02 -9.06 10.51
CA LYS A 131 11.62 -7.76 10.91
C LYS A 131 13.15 -7.71 10.85
N LYS A 132 13.82 -8.88 10.76
CA LYS A 132 15.28 -8.96 10.59
C LYS A 132 15.73 -8.66 9.16
N LYS A 133 14.83 -8.86 8.18
CA LYS A 133 15.11 -8.69 6.76
C LYS A 133 14.31 -7.56 6.12
N TYR A 134 13.13 -7.25 6.65
CA TYR A 134 12.16 -6.33 6.06
C TYR A 134 11.76 -5.21 7.01
N LYS A 135 11.52 -4.03 6.45
CA LYS A 135 10.65 -3.02 7.06
C LYS A 135 9.20 -3.46 6.80
N ILE A 136 8.48 -3.83 7.86
CA ILE A 136 7.09 -4.28 7.74
C ILE A 136 6.18 -3.06 7.83
N ILE A 137 5.53 -2.73 6.71
CA ILE A 137 4.74 -1.51 6.53
C ILE A 137 3.26 -1.85 6.65
N LEU A 138 2.59 -1.23 7.61
CA LEU A 138 1.13 -1.25 7.72
C LEU A 138 0.60 0.10 7.21
N TRP A 139 -0.45 0.61 7.84
CA TRP A 139 -1.11 1.87 7.52
C TRP A 139 -1.76 2.47 8.75
N ASP A 140 -2.02 3.74 8.70
CA ASP A 140 -2.90 4.40 9.65
C ASP A 140 -4.22 4.86 9.02
N VAL A 141 -4.28 5.02 7.70
CA VAL A 141 -5.51 5.37 6.98
C VAL A 141 -5.88 4.28 5.97
N LEU A 142 -6.99 3.59 6.22
CA LEU A 142 -7.57 2.61 5.31
C LEU A 142 -8.75 3.23 4.56
N SER A 143 -8.65 3.31 3.25
CA SER A 143 -9.67 3.95 2.40
C SER A 143 -11.00 3.19 2.35
N TYR A 144 -10.98 1.86 2.47
CA TYR A 144 -12.09 0.93 2.22
C TYR A 144 -12.57 0.89 0.76
N ASP A 145 -11.70 1.23 -0.18
CA ASP A 145 -11.97 1.21 -1.63
C ASP A 145 -12.31 -0.19 -2.17
N PHE A 146 -11.81 -1.24 -1.52
CA PHE A 146 -12.07 -2.65 -1.86
C PHE A 146 -13.48 -3.14 -1.46
N GLN A 147 -14.20 -2.40 -0.64
CA GLN A 147 -15.54 -2.81 -0.20
C GLN A 147 -16.60 -2.39 -1.21
N GLN A 148 -17.32 -3.37 -1.77
CA GLN A 148 -18.35 -3.12 -2.78
C GLN A 148 -19.50 -2.22 -2.30
N LYS A 149 -19.79 -2.22 -0.99
CA LYS A 149 -20.86 -1.41 -0.37
C LYS A 149 -20.42 0.01 -0.03
N THR A 150 -19.13 0.33 -0.12
CA THR A 150 -18.60 1.67 0.15
C THR A 150 -18.68 2.49 -1.14
N SER A 151 -19.28 3.68 -1.07
CA SER A 151 -19.30 4.58 -2.23
C SER A 151 -17.95 5.27 -2.43
N ALA A 152 -17.70 5.76 -3.65
CA ALA A 152 -16.48 6.50 -3.97
C ALA A 152 -16.32 7.76 -3.10
N GLU A 153 -17.42 8.47 -2.83
CA GLU A 153 -17.44 9.66 -1.96
C GLU A 153 -17.04 9.28 -0.54
N ARG A 154 -17.53 8.15 -0.03
CA ARG A 154 -17.15 7.65 1.29
C ARG A 154 -15.69 7.25 1.38
N VAL A 155 -15.15 6.64 0.32
CA VAL A 155 -13.70 6.36 0.20
C VAL A 155 -12.90 7.66 0.27
N GLN A 156 -13.30 8.69 -0.48
CA GLN A 156 -12.67 10.00 -0.44
C GLN A 156 -12.73 10.63 0.96
N GLU A 157 -13.90 10.62 1.58
CA GLU A 157 -14.08 11.12 2.96
C GLU A 157 -13.18 10.40 3.96
N ASN A 158 -13.10 9.07 3.88
CA ASN A 158 -12.24 8.27 4.74
C ASN A 158 -10.78 8.72 4.65
N ILE A 159 -10.30 9.03 3.45
CA ILE A 159 -8.94 9.53 3.24
C ILE A 159 -8.81 10.96 3.79
N ILE A 160 -9.60 11.90 3.28
CA ILE A 160 -9.41 13.33 3.57
C ILE A 160 -9.56 13.62 5.07
N LYS A 161 -10.61 13.10 5.72
CA LYS A 161 -10.89 13.42 7.13
C LYS A 161 -9.90 12.80 8.11
N ASN A 162 -9.14 11.77 7.70
CA ASN A 162 -8.28 11.02 8.60
C ASN A 162 -6.78 11.17 8.29
N THR A 163 -6.43 11.82 7.18
CA THR A 163 -5.04 12.06 6.81
C THR A 163 -4.42 13.13 7.70
N THR A 164 -3.24 12.84 8.23
CA THR A 164 -2.39 13.78 8.98
C THR A 164 -0.94 13.63 8.54
N ALA A 165 -0.04 14.53 8.94
CA ALA A 165 1.39 14.41 8.63
C ALA A 165 1.92 13.03 9.03
N GLY A 166 2.67 12.38 8.14
CA GLY A 166 3.19 11.03 8.33
C GLY A 166 2.23 9.89 8.00
N SER A 167 1.00 10.19 7.58
CA SER A 167 0.02 9.15 7.25
C SER A 167 0.49 8.24 6.10
N ILE A 168 0.29 6.94 6.29
CA ILE A 168 0.39 5.91 5.26
C ILE A 168 -1.04 5.55 4.86
N ILE A 169 -1.42 5.91 3.62
CA ILE A 169 -2.77 5.75 3.08
C ILE A 169 -2.80 4.52 2.18
N VAL A 170 -3.75 3.62 2.40
CA VAL A 170 -3.94 2.42 1.57
C VAL A 170 -5.11 2.58 0.61
N LEU A 171 -4.81 2.36 -0.65
CA LEU A 171 -5.71 2.10 -1.77
C LEU A 171 -5.31 0.77 -2.42
N HIS A 172 -6.14 0.23 -3.31
CA HIS A 172 -5.86 -1.03 -3.98
C HIS A 172 -5.80 -0.87 -5.50
N ASN A 173 -4.83 -1.58 -6.10
CA ASN A 173 -4.57 -1.60 -7.54
C ASN A 173 -5.12 -2.88 -8.15
N ASN A 174 -6.43 -3.09 -8.02
CA ASN A 174 -7.14 -4.25 -8.55
C ASN A 174 -8.50 -3.85 -9.14
N ALA A 175 -9.09 -4.74 -9.94
CA ALA A 175 -10.36 -4.48 -10.62
C ALA A 175 -11.54 -4.23 -9.66
N MET A 176 -11.54 -4.85 -8.46
CA MET A 176 -12.60 -4.71 -7.47
C MET A 176 -12.68 -3.26 -6.94
N SER A 177 -11.52 -2.65 -6.68
CA SER A 177 -11.42 -1.29 -6.13
C SER A 177 -11.56 -0.21 -7.19
N PHE A 178 -11.38 -0.54 -8.48
CA PHE A 178 -11.32 0.43 -9.56
C PHE A 178 -12.53 1.35 -9.63
N LYS A 179 -13.74 0.81 -9.51
CA LYS A 179 -14.98 1.61 -9.54
C LYS A 179 -15.02 2.71 -8.47
N ASN A 180 -14.41 2.43 -7.31
CA ASN A 180 -14.41 3.36 -6.17
C ASN A 180 -13.29 4.39 -6.27
N ILE A 181 -12.10 4.00 -6.78
CA ILE A 181 -10.95 4.91 -6.88
C ILE A 181 -10.99 5.77 -8.14
N TYR A 182 -11.57 5.26 -9.24
CA TYR A 182 -11.61 5.96 -10.53
C TYR A 182 -12.19 7.38 -10.44
N PRO A 183 -13.36 7.61 -9.85
CA PRO A 183 -13.96 8.95 -9.82
C PRO A 183 -13.29 9.91 -8.83
N ILE A 184 -12.48 9.41 -7.88
CA ILE A 184 -12.04 10.22 -6.74
C ILE A 184 -10.51 10.41 -6.63
N LEU A 185 -9.68 9.56 -7.23
CA LEU A 185 -8.22 9.57 -6.96
C LEU A 185 -7.59 10.93 -7.27
N ALA A 186 -7.82 11.48 -8.46
CA ALA A 186 -7.26 12.78 -8.84
C ALA A 186 -7.76 13.90 -7.91
N LYS A 187 -9.07 13.94 -7.64
CA LYS A 187 -9.69 14.93 -6.75
C LYS A 187 -9.15 14.83 -5.33
N THR A 188 -8.95 13.61 -4.82
CA THR A 188 -8.39 13.37 -3.48
C THR A 188 -6.96 13.90 -3.39
N ILE A 189 -6.12 13.59 -4.37
CA ILE A 189 -4.74 14.10 -4.43
C ILE A 189 -4.72 15.63 -4.47
N GLN A 190 -5.56 16.25 -5.33
CA GLN A 190 -5.64 17.71 -5.46
C GLN A 190 -6.11 18.38 -4.17
N GLN A 191 -7.08 17.79 -3.49
CA GLN A 191 -7.57 18.31 -2.22
C GLN A 191 -6.50 18.22 -1.13
N LEU A 192 -5.81 17.08 -1.00
CA LEU A 192 -4.71 16.93 -0.03
C LEU A 192 -3.57 17.94 -0.29
N LYS A 193 -3.21 18.17 -1.57
CA LYS A 193 -2.27 19.24 -1.94
C LYS A 193 -2.75 20.62 -1.53
N LYS A 194 -4.03 20.94 -1.77
CA LYS A 194 -4.61 22.20 -1.37
C LYS A 194 -4.59 22.41 0.15
N GLU A 195 -4.67 21.32 0.92
CA GLU A 195 -4.53 21.33 2.37
C GLU A 195 -3.06 21.39 2.84
N GLY A 196 -2.11 21.47 1.89
CA GLY A 196 -0.69 21.63 2.13
C GLY A 196 0.09 20.32 2.31
N TYR A 197 -0.50 19.18 1.98
CA TYR A 197 0.24 17.90 2.03
C TYR A 197 1.16 17.72 0.81
N SER A 198 2.36 17.20 1.07
CA SER A 198 3.29 16.67 0.07
C SER A 198 3.26 15.14 0.08
N PHE A 199 3.68 14.53 -1.04
CA PHE A 199 3.65 13.08 -1.21
C PHE A 199 5.06 12.53 -1.35
N SER A 200 5.37 11.46 -0.62
CA SER A 200 6.65 10.76 -0.71
C SER A 200 6.46 9.27 -1.01
N ALA A 201 7.45 8.69 -1.68
CA ALA A 201 7.61 7.25 -1.86
C ALA A 201 8.95 6.76 -1.28
N THR A 202 9.66 7.60 -0.52
CA THR A 202 10.94 7.28 0.15
C THR A 202 10.68 6.73 1.54
N TRP A 203 11.42 5.65 1.94
CA TRP A 203 11.17 4.90 3.17
C TRP A 203 12.37 4.84 4.12
#